data_958ea103a93b51b2a2f86944edeb8b05
#
_entry.id   958ea103a93b51b2a2f86944edeb8b05
#
_cell.length_a   1.000
_cell.length_b   1.000
_cell.length_c   1.000
_cell.angle_alpha   90.00
_cell.angle_beta   90.00
_cell.angle_gamma   90.00
#
_symmetry.space_group_name_H-M   'P 1'
#
loop_
_entity.id
_entity.type
_entity.pdbx_description
1 polymer ?
#
loop_
_entity_poly.entity_id
_entity_poly.type
_entity_poly.pdbx_seq_one_letter_code
_entity_poly.pdbx_strand_id
1 'polypeptide(L)' 'MEYNIGESMFDLFLINFGYICGSYKTLDQAIKMGKKTGFQFSVYENFPDKLVWSNV' A
#
# COMPACT_ATOMS: atom_id res chain seq x y z
N MET A 1 19.16 -11.32 11.22
CA MET A 1 18.07 -10.66 10.56
C MET A 1 17.94 -9.22 10.97
N GLU A 2 17.83 -8.38 10.03
CA GLU A 2 17.78 -6.96 10.24
C GLU A 2 16.40 -6.43 10.11
N TYR A 3 16.03 -5.54 10.96
CA TYR A 3 14.82 -4.79 10.77
C TYR A 3 15.18 -3.43 10.24
N ASN A 4 14.39 -2.95 9.33
CA ASN A 4 14.52 -1.59 8.87
C ASN A 4 13.66 -0.71 9.74
N ILE A 5 14.09 -0.52 10.94
CA ILE A 5 13.34 0.24 11.90
C ILE A 5 13.26 1.68 11.42
N GLY A 6 12.05 2.19 11.37
CA GLY A 6 11.85 3.54 10.91
C GLY A 6 11.58 3.66 9.43
N GLU A 7 11.76 2.58 8.68
CA GLU A 7 11.39 2.59 7.27
C GLU A 7 9.94 2.26 7.12
N SER A 8 9.24 3.08 6.35
CA SER A 8 7.84 2.84 6.06
C SER A 8 7.69 1.92 4.89
N MET A 9 6.63 1.14 4.92
CA MET A 9 6.20 0.37 3.76
C MET A 9 4.83 0.88 3.36
N PHE A 10 4.52 0.74 2.10
CA PHE A 10 3.24 1.18 1.58
C PHE A 10 2.43 -0.04 1.19
N ASP A 11 1.36 -0.28 1.94
CA ASP A 11 0.52 -1.46 1.76
C ASP A 11 -0.59 -1.16 0.78
N LEU A 12 -0.73 -2.03 -0.20
CA LEU A 12 -1.77 -1.91 -1.21
C LEU A 12 -2.99 -2.71 -0.76
N PHE A 13 -4.09 -2.00 -0.47
CA PHE A 13 -5.31 -2.61 0.03
C PHE A 13 -6.37 -2.60 -1.06
N LEU A 14 -6.86 -3.78 -1.41
CA LEU A 14 -7.94 -3.89 -2.40
C LEU A 14 -9.27 -3.77 -1.70
N ILE A 15 -9.93 -2.64 -1.91
CA ILE A 15 -11.12 -2.27 -1.16
C ILE A 15 -12.25 -3.28 -1.33
N ASN A 16 -12.49 -3.71 -2.56
CA ASN A 16 -13.61 -4.63 -2.83
C ASN A 16 -13.39 -6.01 -2.24
N PHE A 17 -12.16 -6.38 -2.02
CA PHE A 17 -11.84 -7.70 -1.50
C PHE A 17 -11.51 -7.70 -0.01
N GLY A 18 -11.14 -6.55 0.51
CA GLY A 18 -10.91 -6.41 1.93
C GLY A 18 -9.60 -6.96 2.43
N TYR A 19 -8.56 -7.04 1.58
CA TYR A 19 -7.27 -7.50 2.04
C TYR A 19 -6.13 -6.74 1.39
N ILE A 20 -4.96 -6.83 2.03
CA ILE A 20 -3.75 -6.24 1.52
C ILE A 20 -3.13 -7.20 0.52
N CYS A 21 -2.90 -6.75 -0.70
CA CYS A 21 -2.36 -7.62 -1.71
C CYS A 21 -0.86 -7.45 -1.94
N GLY A 22 -0.24 -6.47 -1.32
CA GLY A 22 1.20 -6.32 -1.44
C GLY A 22 1.70 -5.14 -0.63
N SER A 23 3.00 -5.10 -0.43
CA SER A 23 3.66 -4.02 0.27
C SER A 23 4.84 -3.56 -0.55
N TYR A 24 5.04 -2.25 -0.61
CA TYR A 24 6.05 -1.65 -1.48
C TYR A 24 6.85 -0.62 -0.72
N LYS A 25 8.04 -0.33 -1.20
CA LYS A 25 8.92 0.61 -0.52
C LYS A 25 8.57 2.06 -0.79
N THR A 26 7.88 2.34 -1.89
CA THR A 26 7.52 3.71 -2.23
C THR A 26 6.04 3.77 -2.55
N LEU A 27 5.48 4.95 -2.32
CA LEU A 27 4.07 5.20 -2.63
C LEU A 27 3.82 5.06 -4.13
N ASP A 28 4.72 5.58 -4.95
CA ASP A 28 4.61 5.50 -6.40
C ASP A 28 4.47 4.06 -6.86
N GLN A 29 5.28 3.18 -6.30
CA GLN A 29 5.27 1.79 -6.66
C GLN A 29 3.95 1.14 -6.29
N ALA A 30 3.45 1.44 -5.10
CA ALA A 30 2.18 0.91 -4.64
C ALA A 30 1.04 1.36 -5.55
N ILE A 31 1.03 2.64 -5.91
CA ILE A 31 0.00 3.18 -6.79
C ILE A 31 0.06 2.51 -8.16
N LYS A 32 1.26 2.37 -8.70
CA LYS A 32 1.44 1.75 -9.99
C LYS A 32 0.90 0.33 -10.02
N MET A 33 1.21 -0.44 -8.99
CA MET A 33 0.74 -1.81 -8.90
C MET A 33 -0.77 -1.87 -8.68
N GLY A 34 -1.31 -0.94 -7.90
CA GLY A 34 -2.75 -0.87 -7.70
C GLY A 34 -3.48 -0.62 -9.00
N LYS A 35 -2.97 0.30 -9.81
CA LYS A 35 -3.59 0.59 -11.10
C LYS A 35 -3.58 -0.60 -12.02
N LYS A 36 -2.57 -1.45 -11.91
CA LYS A 36 -2.50 -2.65 -12.73
C LYS A 36 -3.58 -3.66 -12.40
N THR A 37 -4.09 -3.63 -11.18
CA THR A 37 -5.13 -4.59 -10.80
C THR A 37 -6.46 -4.31 -11.47
N GLY A 38 -6.72 -3.05 -11.82
CA GLY A 38 -8.00 -2.66 -12.39
C GLY A 38 -9.10 -2.53 -11.35
N PHE A 39 -8.79 -2.69 -10.07
CA PHE A 39 -9.78 -2.61 -9.00
C PHE A 39 -9.60 -1.33 -8.21
N GLN A 40 -10.61 -0.99 -7.42
CA GLN A 40 -10.49 0.12 -6.49
C GLN A 40 -9.52 -0.28 -5.38
N PHE A 41 -8.66 0.64 -5.02
CA PHE A 41 -7.66 0.34 -4.00
C PHE A 41 -7.29 1.57 -3.20
N SER A 42 -6.69 1.32 -2.04
CA SER A 42 -6.13 2.35 -1.19
C SER A 42 -4.72 1.96 -0.85
N VAL A 43 -3.92 2.93 -0.47
CA VAL A 43 -2.55 2.66 -0.03
C VAL A 43 -2.41 3.22 1.38
N TYR A 44 -1.90 2.39 2.27
CA TYR A 44 -1.66 2.76 3.66
C TYR A 44 -0.17 2.75 3.93
N GLU A 45 0.28 3.75 4.64
CA GLU A 45 1.66 3.75 5.11
C GLU A 45 1.71 2.97 6.40
N ASN A 46 2.69 2.09 6.53
CA ASN A 46 2.70 1.12 7.62
C ASN A 46 3.46 1.59 8.83
N PHE A 47 4.06 2.57 9.02
CA PHE A 47 4.65 3.12 10.22
C PHE A 47 4.68 4.64 10.11
N PRO A 48 3.65 5.30 10.61
CA PRO A 48 2.44 4.79 11.23
C PRO A 48 1.44 4.26 10.21
N ASP A 49 0.51 3.48 10.70
CA ASP A 49 -0.52 2.90 9.83
C ASP A 49 -1.54 3.98 9.51
N LYS A 50 -1.48 4.53 8.33
CA LYS A 50 -2.43 5.56 7.95
C LYS A 50 -2.66 5.54 6.44
N LEU A 51 -3.87 5.96 6.06
CA LEU A 51 -4.23 6.08 4.65
C LEU A 51 -3.45 7.23 4.02
N VAL A 52 -2.75 6.96 2.94
CA VAL A 52 -1.98 7.99 2.25
C VAL A 52 -2.45 8.22 0.82
N TRP A 53 -3.21 7.28 0.25
CA TRP A 53 -3.70 7.44 -1.12
C TRP A 53 -4.88 6.50 -1.36
N SER A 54 -5.81 6.94 -2.21
CA SER A 54 -6.96 6.12 -2.55
C SER A 54 -7.50 6.58 -3.89
N ASN A 55 -8.01 5.65 -4.68
CA ASN A 55 -8.63 6.03 -5.95
C ASN A 55 -10.16 6.04 -5.86
N VAL A 56 -10.67 6.11 -4.65
CA VAL A 56 -12.11 6.30 -4.43
C VAL A 56 -12.35 7.59 -3.70
#